data_1155c2af3f17fe68e083156e23499fc3
#
_entry.id   1155c2af3f17fe68e083156e23499fc3
#
_cell.length_a   1.000
_cell.length_b   1.000
_cell.length_c   1.000
_cell.angle_alpha   90.00
_cell.angle_beta   90.00
_cell.angle_gamma   90.00
#
_symmetry.space_group_name_H-M   'P 1'
#
loop_
_entity.id
_entity.type
_entity.pdbx_description
1 polymer ?
#
loop_
_entity_poly.entity_id
_entity_poly.type
_entity_poly.pdbx_seq_one_letter_code
_entity_poly.pdbx_strand_id
1 'polypeptide(L)'
;MKNFLTLIAIFLASNIYAQKYVLLEINSEWNLRNSAKIDKIKNVEYRIAYLEEQTPAFRKKIKSVPIAILYKDNNKIAQWNADISFKLIITEEEILKAIKENE
;
A
#
# COMPACT_ATOMS: atom_id res chain seq x y z
N MET A 1 4.44 11.61 11.14
CA MET A 1 3.11 11.07 11.33
C MET A 1 2.04 11.82 10.56
N LYS A 2 1.95 13.10 10.77
CA LYS A 2 1.00 13.92 10.05
C LYS A 2 1.10 13.77 8.54
N ASN A 3 2.31 13.81 7.99
CA ASN A 3 2.49 13.75 6.54
C ASN A 3 1.97 12.45 5.96
N PHE A 4 2.21 11.34 6.64
CA PHE A 4 1.74 10.06 6.17
C PHE A 4 0.22 9.98 6.22
N LEU A 5 -0.36 10.39 7.35
CA LEU A 5 -1.81 10.36 7.49
C LEU A 5 -2.49 11.27 6.48
N THR A 6 -1.91 12.45 6.26
CA THR A 6 -2.45 13.39 5.29
C THR A 6 -2.39 12.81 3.89
N LEU A 7 -1.29 12.16 3.53
CA LEU A 7 -1.14 11.57 2.21
C LEU A 7 -2.20 10.50 1.96
N ILE A 8 -2.40 9.61 2.92
CA ILE A 8 -3.39 8.56 2.76
C ILE A 8 -4.79 9.14 2.72
N ALA A 9 -5.08 10.10 3.56
CA ALA A 9 -6.39 10.73 3.58
C ALA A 9 -6.72 11.40 2.25
N ILE A 10 -5.74 12.06 1.64
CA ILE A 10 -5.92 12.71 0.35
C ILE A 10 -6.24 11.68 -0.72
N PHE A 11 -5.52 10.56 -0.75
CA PHE A 11 -5.80 9.50 -1.71
C PHE A 11 -7.21 9.00 -1.57
N LEU A 12 -7.60 8.68 -0.36
CA LEU A 12 -8.90 8.07 -0.10
C LEU A 12 -10.03 9.06 -0.36
N ALA A 13 -9.83 10.32 0.01
CA ALA A 13 -10.82 11.34 -0.25
C ALA A 13 -11.03 11.58 -1.74
N SER A 14 -9.95 11.58 -2.52
CA SER A 14 -10.04 11.84 -3.95
C SER A 14 -10.71 10.69 -4.70
N ASN A 15 -10.83 9.53 -4.08
CA ASN A 15 -11.41 8.36 -4.71
C ASN A 15 -12.72 7.93 -4.11
N ILE A 16 -13.36 8.83 -3.36
CA ILE A 16 -14.55 8.50 -2.59
C ILE A 16 -15.70 7.95 -3.47
N TYR A 17 -15.77 8.38 -4.72
CA TYR A 17 -16.82 7.94 -5.64
C TYR A 17 -16.34 6.95 -6.70
N ALA A 18 -15.04 6.87 -6.91
CA ALA A 18 -14.48 6.09 -8.00
C ALA A 18 -13.90 4.76 -7.54
N GLN A 19 -13.28 4.76 -6.38
CA GLN A 19 -12.54 3.59 -5.90
C GLN A 19 -12.93 3.27 -4.47
N LYS A 20 -13.29 2.02 -4.27
CA LYS A 20 -13.59 1.50 -2.96
C LYS A 20 -12.34 0.97 -2.27
N TYR A 21 -11.40 0.46 -3.05
CA TYR A 21 -10.19 -0.17 -2.54
C TYR A 21 -8.96 0.57 -3.03
N VAL A 22 -7.99 0.74 -2.13
CA VAL A 22 -6.71 1.34 -2.48
C VAL A 22 -5.62 0.40 -1.98
N LEU A 23 -4.73 0.02 -2.89
CA LEU A 23 -3.54 -0.75 -2.54
C LEU A 23 -2.36 0.22 -2.52
N LEU A 24 -1.84 0.48 -1.34
CA LEU A 24 -0.73 1.40 -1.15
C LEU A 24 0.56 0.62 -0.94
N GLU A 25 1.53 0.81 -1.82
CA GLU A 25 2.86 0.26 -1.63
C GLU A 25 3.75 1.34 -1.04
N ILE A 26 4.43 1.03 0.06
CA ILE A 26 5.44 1.92 0.66
C ILE A 26 6.79 1.31 0.38
N ASN A 27 7.64 2.05 -0.34
CA ASN A 27 8.95 1.57 -0.76
C ASN A 27 9.95 2.70 -0.62
N SER A 28 11.22 2.38 -0.77
CA SER A 28 12.31 3.36 -0.77
C SER A 28 12.81 3.56 -2.18
N GLU A 29 13.33 4.75 -2.46
CA GLU A 29 13.86 5.05 -3.79
C GLU A 29 14.95 4.06 -4.21
N TRP A 30 15.83 3.69 -3.28
CA TRP A 30 16.92 2.76 -3.60
C TRP A 30 16.40 1.35 -3.94
N ASN A 31 15.16 1.04 -3.61
CA ASN A 31 14.60 -0.29 -3.78
C ASN A 31 13.51 -0.34 -4.86
N LEU A 32 13.41 0.67 -5.71
CA LEU A 32 12.32 0.76 -6.68
C LEU A 32 12.25 -0.41 -7.66
N ARG A 33 13.41 -0.97 -8.02
CA ARG A 33 13.40 -2.09 -8.96
C ARG A 33 12.75 -3.34 -8.36
N ASN A 34 12.57 -3.38 -7.04
CA ASN A 34 11.88 -4.46 -6.36
C ASN A 34 10.46 -4.11 -5.95
N SER A 35 9.91 -3.06 -6.53
CA SER A 35 8.50 -2.73 -6.31
C SER A 35 7.62 -3.88 -6.74
N ALA A 36 6.52 -4.06 -6.03
CA ALA A 36 5.56 -5.09 -6.38
C ALA A 36 4.99 -4.77 -7.76
N LYS A 37 5.03 -5.76 -8.64
CA LYS A 37 4.52 -5.59 -10.00
C LYS A 37 3.14 -6.20 -10.05
N ILE A 38 2.15 -5.35 -9.83
CA ILE A 38 0.77 -5.79 -9.72
C ILE A 38 0.02 -5.30 -10.94
N ASP A 39 -0.60 -6.24 -11.64
CA ASP A 39 -1.42 -5.89 -12.78
C ASP A 39 -2.65 -5.13 -12.30
N LYS A 40 -3.18 -4.33 -13.20
CA LYS A 40 -4.35 -3.54 -12.88
C LYS A 40 -5.51 -4.44 -12.48
N ILE A 41 -6.04 -4.18 -11.28
CA ILE A 41 -7.18 -4.93 -10.77
C ILE A 41 -8.39 -4.00 -10.77
N LYS A 42 -9.50 -4.50 -11.26
CA LYS A 42 -10.74 -3.73 -11.34
C LYS A 42 -11.16 -3.27 -9.93
N ASN A 43 -11.52 -2.01 -9.83
CA ASN A 43 -11.99 -1.38 -8.59
C ASN A 43 -10.93 -1.27 -7.50
N VAL A 44 -9.66 -1.43 -7.85
CA VAL A 44 -8.55 -1.24 -6.93
C VAL A 44 -7.62 -0.19 -7.51
N GLU A 45 -7.34 0.85 -6.74
CA GLU A 45 -6.38 1.86 -7.13
C GLU A 45 -5.03 1.52 -6.51
N TYR A 46 -3.98 1.50 -7.34
CA TYR A 46 -2.63 1.19 -6.89
C TYR A 46 -1.84 2.49 -6.76
N ARG A 47 -1.21 2.69 -5.60
CA ARG A 47 -0.41 3.88 -5.32
C ARG A 47 0.90 3.50 -4.68
N ILE A 48 1.94 4.29 -4.93
CA ILE A 48 3.25 4.13 -4.30
C ILE A 48 3.56 5.38 -3.49
N ALA A 49 3.99 5.18 -2.25
CA ALA A 49 4.50 6.24 -1.40
C ALA A 49 5.94 5.89 -1.03
N TYR A 50 6.79 6.92 -0.90
CA TYR A 50 8.19 6.71 -0.57
C TYR A 50 8.41 6.86 0.92
N LEU A 51 9.15 5.88 1.48
CA LEU A 51 9.45 5.89 2.90
C LEU A 51 10.23 7.15 3.30
N GLU A 52 11.12 7.60 2.43
CA GLU A 52 11.94 8.78 2.70
C GLU A 52 11.12 10.04 2.90
N GLU A 53 9.92 10.07 2.37
CA GLU A 53 9.05 11.23 2.48
C GLU A 53 8.13 11.18 3.69
N GLN A 54 8.23 10.14 4.49
CA GLN A 54 7.37 9.97 5.64
C GLN A 54 8.03 10.54 6.90
N THR A 55 7.24 10.73 7.95
CA THR A 55 7.77 11.26 9.20
C THR A 55 8.73 10.26 9.86
N PRO A 56 9.66 10.74 10.69
CA PRO A 56 10.56 9.84 11.42
C PRO A 56 9.80 8.81 12.26
N ALA A 57 8.69 9.22 12.87
CA ALA A 57 7.91 8.31 13.71
C ALA A 57 7.35 7.16 12.88
N PHE A 58 6.87 7.46 11.67
CA PHE A 58 6.35 6.42 10.80
C PHE A 58 7.48 5.52 10.27
N ARG A 59 8.61 6.13 9.87
CA ARG A 59 9.73 5.36 9.34
C ARG A 59 10.24 4.31 10.34
N LYS A 60 10.18 4.63 11.63
CA LYS A 60 10.61 3.68 12.66
C LYS A 60 9.75 2.43 12.73
N LYS A 61 8.52 2.52 12.27
CA LYS A 61 7.60 1.38 12.29
C LYS A 61 7.81 0.45 11.12
N ILE A 62 8.53 0.90 10.10
CA ILE A 62 8.74 0.12 8.88
C ILE A 62 10.10 -0.56 8.96
N LYS A 63 10.08 -1.87 9.09
CA LYS A 63 11.33 -2.64 9.26
C LYS A 63 11.92 -3.10 7.95
N SER A 64 11.12 -3.22 6.93
CA SER A 64 11.62 -3.58 5.60
C SER A 64 10.67 -3.02 4.55
N VAL A 65 11.17 -2.86 3.34
CA VAL A 65 10.38 -2.37 2.21
C VAL A 65 10.55 -3.36 1.06
N PRO A 66 9.58 -3.44 0.16
CA PRO A 66 8.30 -2.72 0.19
C PRO A 66 7.28 -3.36 1.12
N ILE A 67 6.28 -2.56 1.48
CA ILE A 67 5.10 -3.03 2.20
C ILE A 67 3.89 -2.65 1.37
N ALA A 68 2.94 -3.54 1.22
CA ALA A 68 1.68 -3.23 0.55
C ALA A 68 0.55 -3.30 1.56
N ILE A 69 -0.26 -2.26 1.60
CA ILE A 69 -1.40 -2.19 2.50
C ILE A 69 -2.65 -1.97 1.67
N LEU A 70 -3.64 -2.82 1.88
CA LEU A 70 -4.91 -2.71 1.20
C LEU A 70 -5.93 -2.02 2.11
N TYR A 71 -6.53 -0.95 1.60
CA TYR A 71 -7.55 -0.19 2.32
C TYR A 71 -8.89 -0.36 1.65
N LYS A 72 -9.92 -0.41 2.47
CA LYS A 72 -11.30 -0.35 2.03
C LYS A 72 -11.96 0.78 2.81
N ASP A 73 -12.42 1.82 2.10
CA ASP A 73 -13.10 2.95 2.74
C ASP A 73 -12.33 3.49 3.94
N ASN A 74 -11.04 3.74 3.76
CA ASN A 74 -10.14 4.29 4.78
C ASN A 74 -9.72 3.29 5.86
N ASN A 75 -10.15 2.06 5.78
CA ASN A 75 -9.81 1.05 6.77
C ASN A 75 -8.82 0.06 6.20
N LYS A 76 -7.76 -0.21 6.95
CA LYS A 76 -6.79 -1.23 6.57
C LYS A 76 -7.43 -2.60 6.70
N ILE A 77 -7.42 -3.38 5.63
CA ILE A 77 -7.99 -4.73 5.64
C ILE A 77 -6.95 -5.82 5.43
N ALA A 78 -5.78 -5.48 4.88
CA ALA A 78 -4.73 -6.47 4.69
C ALA A 78 -3.39 -5.78 4.53
N GLN A 79 -2.32 -6.52 4.80
CA GLN A 79 -0.97 -6.01 4.64
C GLN A 79 -0.04 -7.15 4.25
N TRP A 80 0.87 -6.86 3.32
CA TRP A 80 1.89 -7.80 2.88
C TRP A 80 3.25 -7.17 3.06
N ASN A 81 4.19 -7.92 3.61
CA ASN A 81 5.51 -7.43 3.93
C ASN A 81 6.56 -8.08 3.03
N ALA A 82 7.64 -7.33 2.77
CA ALA A 82 8.75 -7.86 1.99
C ALA A 82 9.50 -8.94 2.77
N ASP A 83 10.20 -9.79 2.04
CA ASP A 83 11.10 -10.75 2.64
C ASP A 83 12.43 -10.08 3.00
N ILE A 84 13.38 -10.85 3.48
CA ILE A 84 14.68 -10.32 3.91
C ILE A 84 15.52 -9.78 2.75
N SER A 85 15.16 -10.10 1.52
CA SER A 85 15.86 -9.60 0.34
C SER A 85 15.21 -8.34 -0.22
N PHE A 86 14.27 -7.73 0.51
CA PHE A 86 13.57 -6.52 0.12
C PHE A 86 12.71 -6.71 -1.13
N LYS A 87 12.14 -7.88 -1.26
CA LYS A 87 11.23 -8.20 -2.36
C LYS A 87 9.87 -8.54 -1.80
N LEU A 88 8.85 -8.03 -2.44
CA LEU A 88 7.48 -8.30 -2.07
C LEU A 88 6.82 -9.11 -3.17
N ILE A 89 6.40 -10.30 -2.81
CA ILE A 89 5.65 -11.15 -3.73
C ILE A 89 4.19 -11.11 -3.29
N ILE A 90 3.37 -10.53 -4.14
CA ILE A 90 1.95 -10.41 -3.89
C ILE A 90 1.23 -10.72 -5.19
N THR A 91 0.21 -11.54 -5.13
CA THR A 91 -0.53 -11.96 -6.32
C THR A 91 -1.90 -11.31 -6.36
N GLU A 92 -2.45 -11.21 -7.54
CA GLU A 92 -3.80 -10.72 -7.71
C GLU A 92 -4.79 -11.56 -6.91
N GLU A 93 -4.56 -12.87 -6.87
CA GLU A 93 -5.42 -13.78 -6.11
C GLU A 93 -5.47 -13.44 -4.63
N GLU A 94 -4.31 -13.10 -4.05
CA GLU A 94 -4.25 -12.73 -2.65
C GLU A 94 -5.03 -11.43 -2.37
N ILE A 95 -4.91 -10.48 -3.28
CA ILE A 95 -5.63 -9.22 -3.15
C ILE A 95 -7.13 -9.44 -3.26
N LEU A 96 -7.55 -10.22 -4.26
CA LEU A 96 -8.96 -10.52 -4.45
C LEU A 96 -9.54 -11.31 -3.30
N LYS A 97 -8.74 -12.20 -2.71
CA LYS A 97 -9.17 -12.95 -1.53
C LYS A 97 -9.41 -12.02 -0.35
N ALA A 98 -8.49 -11.08 -0.12
CA ALA A 98 -8.64 -10.11 0.96
C ALA A 98 -9.88 -9.26 0.76
N ILE A 99 -10.16 -8.86 -0.46
CA ILE A 99 -11.36 -8.10 -0.79
C ILE A 99 -12.60 -8.91 -0.47
N LYS A 100 -12.62 -10.16 -0.92
CA LYS A 100 -13.78 -11.01 -0.71
C LYS A 100 -14.06 -11.25 0.78
N GLU A 101 -13.01 -11.43 1.56
CA GLU A 101 -13.16 -11.69 3.00
C GLU A 101 -13.65 -10.48 3.78
N ASN A 102 -13.60 -9.30 3.17
CA ASN A 102 -13.97 -8.05 3.81
C ASN A 102 -15.14 -7.34 3.12
N GLU A 103 -15.87 -8.04 2.30
CA GLU A 103 -17.07 -7.49 1.65
C GLU A 103 -18.24 -7.26 2.60
#